data_e5e84bea66bbe0b2cadf1265bcb943dd
#
_entry.id   e5e84bea66bbe0b2cadf1265bcb943dd
#
_cell.length_a   1.000
_cell.length_b   1.000
_cell.length_c   1.000
_cell.angle_alpha   90.00
_cell.angle_beta   90.00
_cell.angle_gamma   90.00
#
_symmetry.space_group_name_H-M   'P 1'
#
loop_
_entity.id
_entity.type
_entity.pdbx_description
1 polymer ?
#
loop_
_entity_poly.entity_id
_entity_poly.type
_entity_poly.pdbx_seq_one_letter_code
_entity_poly.pdbx_strand_id
1 'polypeptide(L)'
;MVSFKQLALLALATGLATVEAQSGSGKTTRYWDCCKGSCGWSGKANVNKPITSCDKSDNPLADMAAKNGCESGGSAYMCSNQSPWSVNDNLAYGYAAVKLAGGTEATWCCACYE
;
A
#
# COMPACT_ATOMS: atom_id res chain seq x y z
N MET A 1 30.05 34.69 22.29
CA MET A 1 29.10 35.29 21.35
C MET A 1 29.13 34.48 20.07
N VAL A 2 28.15 33.68 19.78
CA VAL A 2 28.07 32.88 18.56
C VAL A 2 27.54 33.80 17.48
N SER A 3 28.30 33.94 16.37
CA SER A 3 27.97 34.87 15.28
C SER A 3 26.68 34.41 14.56
N PHE A 4 25.77 35.35 14.25
CA PHE A 4 24.51 35.09 13.52
C PHE A 4 24.69 34.35 12.18
N LYS A 5 25.91 34.40 11.60
CA LYS A 5 26.27 33.66 10.37
C LYS A 5 26.46 32.15 10.61
N GLN A 6 26.80 31.74 11.83
CA GLN A 6 26.95 30.31 12.17
C GLN A 6 25.59 29.63 12.49
N LEU A 7 24.60 30.38 12.97
CA LEU A 7 23.27 29.85 13.16
C LEU A 7 22.53 29.59 11.83
N ALA A 8 22.79 30.41 10.79
CA ALA A 8 22.14 30.24 9.50
C ALA A 8 22.65 28.99 8.74
N LEU A 9 23.91 28.58 8.96
CA LEU A 9 24.43 27.36 8.32
C LEU A 9 23.94 26.07 8.98
N LEU A 10 23.64 26.09 10.28
CA LEU A 10 23.09 24.90 10.95
C LEU A 10 21.62 24.63 10.60
N ALA A 11 20.87 25.65 10.22
CA ALA A 11 19.46 25.51 9.85
C ALA A 11 19.22 24.90 8.44
N LEU A 12 20.23 24.91 7.57
CA LEU A 12 20.14 24.32 6.22
C LEU A 12 20.50 22.83 6.15
N ALA A 13 21.06 22.26 7.22
CA ALA A 13 21.53 20.88 7.23
C ALA A 13 20.47 19.84 7.65
N THR A 14 19.27 20.28 8.07
CA THR A 14 18.24 19.37 8.62
C THR A 14 17.07 19.07 7.69
N GLY A 15 17.17 19.34 6.39
CA GLY A 15 16.02 19.32 5.47
C GLY A 15 16.08 18.37 4.28
N LEU A 16 17.12 17.56 4.12
CA LEU A 16 17.16 16.56 3.06
C LEU A 16 16.79 15.19 3.63
N ALA A 17 15.49 14.98 3.88
CA ALA A 17 14.98 13.63 3.93
C ALA A 17 15.15 13.05 2.51
N THR A 18 16.16 12.23 2.30
CA THR A 18 16.30 11.43 1.08
C THR A 18 15.15 10.43 1.08
N VAL A 19 14.16 10.67 0.24
CA VAL A 19 13.18 9.63 -0.09
C VAL A 19 13.91 8.64 -0.98
N GLU A 20 14.39 7.55 -0.39
CA GLU A 20 14.95 6.45 -1.16
C GLU A 20 13.80 5.75 -1.89
N ALA A 21 13.78 5.87 -3.21
CA ALA A 21 12.91 5.06 -4.05
C ALA A 21 13.40 3.61 -3.99
N GLN A 22 12.56 2.70 -3.53
CA GLN A 22 12.87 1.27 -3.57
C GLN A 22 12.73 0.78 -5.00
N SER A 23 13.79 0.19 -5.54
CA SER A 23 13.79 -0.47 -6.84
C SER A 23 14.11 -1.96 -6.66
N GLY A 24 13.59 -2.80 -7.55
CA GLY A 24 13.85 -4.22 -7.47
C GLY A 24 13.11 -5.01 -8.54
N SER A 25 13.34 -6.31 -8.56
CA SER A 25 12.64 -7.24 -9.43
C SER A 25 11.55 -7.95 -8.66
N GLY A 26 10.41 -8.13 -9.29
CA GLY A 26 9.27 -8.83 -8.70
C GLY A 26 8.45 -9.56 -9.74
N LYS A 27 7.47 -10.31 -9.27
CA LYS A 27 6.44 -10.92 -10.10
C LYS A 27 5.10 -10.33 -9.72
N THR A 28 4.32 -9.93 -10.71
CA THR A 28 2.91 -9.65 -10.52
C THR A 28 2.14 -10.96 -10.51
N THR A 29 1.12 -11.04 -9.68
CA THR A 29 0.13 -12.10 -9.71
C THR A 29 -1.22 -11.47 -10.02
N ARG A 30 -2.26 -12.26 -10.17
CA ARG A 30 -3.60 -11.74 -10.44
C ARG A 30 -4.62 -12.40 -9.52
N TYR A 31 -5.61 -11.62 -9.17
CA TYR A 31 -6.77 -12.11 -8.46
C TYR A 31 -7.86 -12.48 -9.48
N TRP A 32 -8.37 -13.70 -9.38
CA TRP A 32 -9.46 -14.18 -10.23
C TRP A 32 -10.80 -14.22 -9.51
N ASP A 33 -10.77 -14.11 -8.21
CA ASP A 33 -11.83 -14.52 -7.30
C ASP A 33 -12.36 -13.38 -6.43
N CYS A 34 -11.86 -12.17 -6.57
CA CYS A 34 -12.22 -11.00 -5.76
C CYS A 34 -12.13 -11.23 -4.24
N CYS A 35 -11.38 -12.25 -3.81
CA CYS A 35 -11.18 -12.54 -2.40
C CYS A 35 -10.49 -11.36 -1.69
N LYS A 36 -10.60 -11.32 -0.38
CA LYS A 36 -9.85 -10.35 0.44
C LYS A 36 -8.36 -10.49 0.20
N GLY A 37 -7.72 -9.41 -0.25
CA GLY A 37 -6.27 -9.36 -0.47
C GLY A 37 -5.49 -9.54 0.82
N SER A 38 -4.28 -10.09 0.73
CA SER A 38 -3.42 -10.32 1.91
C SER A 38 -3.12 -9.03 2.67
N CYS A 39 -2.85 -7.92 1.97
CA CYS A 39 -2.63 -6.61 2.58
C CYS A 39 -3.91 -5.95 3.16
N GLY A 40 -5.06 -6.59 3.05
CA GLY A 40 -6.30 -6.20 3.72
C GLY A 40 -6.40 -6.67 5.17
N TRP A 41 -5.45 -7.46 5.66
CA TRP A 41 -5.38 -7.91 7.05
C TRP A 41 -4.52 -6.98 7.89
N SER A 42 -4.97 -6.64 9.08
CA SER A 42 -4.15 -5.92 10.06
C SER A 42 -2.91 -6.73 10.46
N GLY A 43 -1.81 -6.05 10.75
CA GLY A 43 -0.56 -6.68 11.21
C GLY A 43 0.32 -7.25 10.09
N LYS A 44 -0.04 -7.14 8.82
CA LYS A 44 0.81 -7.57 7.68
C LYS A 44 1.99 -6.64 7.44
N ALA A 45 1.77 -5.34 7.61
CA ALA A 45 2.81 -4.32 7.52
C ALA A 45 2.56 -3.22 8.55
N ASN A 46 3.60 -2.45 8.86
CA ASN A 46 3.48 -1.27 9.72
C ASN A 46 2.93 -0.10 8.92
N VAL A 47 1.63 -0.06 8.75
CA VAL A 47 0.88 0.95 8.00
C VAL A 47 -0.21 1.55 8.87
N ASN A 48 -0.61 2.79 8.57
CA ASN A 48 -1.69 3.45 9.30
C ASN A 48 -3.01 2.67 9.22
N LYS A 49 -3.22 1.99 8.08
CA LYS A 49 -4.44 1.25 7.80
C LYS A 49 -4.16 0.21 6.69
N PRO A 50 -4.64 -1.03 6.81
CA PRO A 50 -4.59 -2.00 5.71
C PRO A 50 -5.46 -1.55 4.54
N ILE A 51 -5.32 -2.24 3.40
CA ILE A 51 -6.21 -2.03 2.25
C ILE A 51 -7.65 -2.33 2.68
N THR A 52 -8.56 -1.43 2.35
CA THR A 52 -9.98 -1.57 2.69
C THR A 52 -10.55 -2.82 2.00
N SER A 53 -11.30 -3.60 2.75
CA SER A 53 -12.13 -4.69 2.22
C SER A 53 -13.58 -4.25 2.15
N CYS A 54 -14.35 -4.83 1.25
CA CYS A 54 -15.76 -4.56 1.05
C CYS A 54 -16.62 -5.83 1.26
N ASP A 55 -17.90 -5.64 1.53
CA ASP A 55 -18.87 -6.73 1.46
C ASP A 55 -19.20 -7.08 0.00
N LYS A 56 -20.05 -8.09 -0.22
CA LYS A 56 -20.47 -8.52 -1.56
C LYS A 56 -21.29 -7.47 -2.35
N SER A 57 -21.71 -6.41 -1.69
CA SER A 57 -22.44 -5.27 -2.28
C SER A 57 -21.54 -4.05 -2.47
N ASP A 58 -20.21 -4.24 -2.34
CA ASP A 58 -19.19 -3.22 -2.47
C ASP A 58 -19.20 -2.13 -1.39
N ASN A 59 -19.83 -2.40 -0.23
CA ASN A 59 -19.77 -1.48 0.89
C ASN A 59 -18.51 -1.71 1.71
N PRO A 60 -17.73 -0.66 2.02
CA PRO A 60 -16.53 -0.77 2.84
C PRO A 60 -16.82 -1.35 4.22
N LEU A 61 -16.02 -2.33 4.64
CA LEU A 61 -16.10 -2.93 5.96
C LEU A 61 -15.26 -2.14 6.97
N ALA A 62 -15.85 -1.86 8.12
CA ALA A 62 -15.13 -1.24 9.24
C ALA A 62 -14.23 -2.28 9.95
N ASP A 63 -14.65 -3.53 9.98
CA ASP A 63 -13.90 -4.63 10.60
C ASP A 63 -12.80 -5.13 9.64
N MET A 64 -11.57 -4.73 9.90
CA MET A 64 -10.39 -5.18 9.14
C MET A 64 -10.04 -6.65 9.42
N ALA A 65 -10.55 -7.26 10.48
CA ALA A 65 -10.39 -8.67 10.80
C ALA A 65 -11.49 -9.54 10.18
N ALA A 66 -12.46 -8.94 9.49
CA ALA A 66 -13.53 -9.68 8.83
C ALA A 66 -12.97 -10.79 7.95
N LYS A 67 -13.53 -11.98 8.07
CA LYS A 67 -13.09 -13.19 7.39
C LYS A 67 -13.21 -13.06 5.88
N ASN A 68 -12.25 -13.61 5.16
CA ASN A 68 -12.22 -13.65 3.70
C ASN A 68 -13.51 -14.27 3.13
N GLY A 69 -14.17 -13.56 2.23
CA GLY A 69 -15.43 -13.98 1.64
C GLY A 69 -15.34 -15.24 0.77
N CYS A 70 -14.13 -15.65 0.37
CA CYS A 70 -13.89 -16.93 -0.31
C CYS A 70 -13.81 -18.13 0.65
N GLU A 71 -13.86 -17.88 1.95
CA GLU A 71 -13.94 -18.92 2.96
C GLU A 71 -15.37 -19.05 3.51
N SER A 72 -15.73 -20.26 3.95
CA SER A 72 -17.07 -20.49 4.50
C SER A 72 -17.38 -19.53 5.65
N GLY A 73 -18.49 -18.78 5.54
CA GLY A 73 -18.93 -17.77 6.50
C GLY A 73 -18.13 -16.46 6.45
N GLY A 74 -17.27 -16.27 5.45
CA GLY A 74 -16.58 -15.01 5.25
C GLY A 74 -17.42 -13.95 4.55
N SER A 75 -17.10 -12.68 4.77
CA SER A 75 -17.84 -11.53 4.24
C SER A 75 -16.96 -10.44 3.62
N ALA A 76 -15.64 -10.58 3.67
CA ALA A 76 -14.70 -9.57 3.21
C ALA A 76 -14.13 -9.92 1.82
N TYR A 77 -14.29 -8.99 0.87
CA TYR A 77 -13.84 -9.09 -0.52
C TYR A 77 -12.98 -7.88 -0.89
N MET A 78 -12.34 -7.91 -2.05
CA MET A 78 -11.77 -6.72 -2.67
C MET A 78 -12.88 -5.70 -2.98
N CYS A 79 -12.58 -4.43 -2.80
CA CYS A 79 -13.46 -3.36 -3.25
C CYS A 79 -13.28 -3.10 -4.75
N SER A 80 -14.36 -2.73 -5.45
CA SER A 80 -14.33 -2.44 -6.89
C SER A 80 -13.44 -1.24 -7.24
N ASN A 81 -13.27 -0.29 -6.33
CA ASN A 81 -12.38 0.87 -6.50
C ASN A 81 -10.88 0.54 -6.49
N GLN A 82 -10.52 -0.73 -6.28
CA GLN A 82 -9.14 -1.20 -6.40
C GLN A 82 -8.78 -1.62 -7.84
N SER A 83 -9.71 -1.52 -8.77
CA SER A 83 -9.45 -1.69 -10.20
C SER A 83 -8.54 -0.57 -10.72
N PRO A 84 -7.68 -0.84 -11.72
CA PRO A 84 -6.86 0.19 -12.34
C PRO A 84 -7.69 1.32 -12.96
N TRP A 85 -7.18 2.56 -12.87
CA TRP A 85 -7.82 3.73 -13.49
C TRP A 85 -6.79 4.60 -14.21
N SER A 86 -7.18 5.11 -15.37
CA SER A 86 -6.36 6.03 -16.16
C SER A 86 -6.51 7.46 -15.63
N VAL A 87 -5.39 8.17 -15.55
CA VAL A 87 -5.34 9.61 -15.28
C VAL A 87 -5.24 10.39 -16.60
N ASN A 88 -4.42 9.88 -17.52
CA ASN A 88 -4.26 10.37 -18.90
C ASN A 88 -3.61 9.28 -19.77
N ASP A 89 -3.29 9.59 -21.01
CA ASP A 89 -2.73 8.62 -21.98
C ASP A 89 -1.38 8.00 -21.55
N ASN A 90 -0.65 8.65 -20.64
CA ASN A 90 0.67 8.22 -20.20
C ASN A 90 0.73 7.82 -18.73
N LEU A 91 -0.36 7.94 -17.99
CA LEU A 91 -0.40 7.68 -16.55
C LEU A 91 -1.68 6.96 -16.15
N ALA A 92 -1.49 5.82 -15.51
CA ALA A 92 -2.56 5.08 -14.85
C ALA A 92 -2.12 4.66 -13.45
N TYR A 93 -3.05 4.59 -12.54
CA TYR A 93 -2.84 4.01 -11.22
C TYR A 93 -3.63 2.72 -11.07
N GLY A 94 -3.26 1.92 -10.10
CA GLY A 94 -3.98 0.70 -9.78
C GLY A 94 -3.34 -0.04 -8.63
N TYR A 95 -4.00 -1.07 -8.18
CA TYR A 95 -3.48 -2.00 -7.19
C TYR A 95 -3.00 -3.26 -7.91
N ALA A 96 -1.88 -3.81 -7.47
CA ALA A 96 -1.34 -5.04 -8.01
C ALA A 96 -1.00 -6.03 -6.89
N ALA A 97 -1.24 -7.30 -7.13
CA ALA A 97 -0.67 -8.34 -6.32
C ALA A 97 0.77 -8.57 -6.79
N VAL A 98 1.72 -8.40 -5.90
CA VAL A 98 3.14 -8.50 -6.20
C VAL A 98 3.86 -9.40 -5.21
N LYS A 99 4.96 -10.00 -5.69
CA LYS A 99 5.95 -10.67 -4.84
C LYS A 99 7.32 -10.14 -5.24
N LEU A 100 7.93 -9.35 -4.38
CA LEU A 100 9.25 -8.77 -4.61
C LEU A 100 10.35 -9.73 -4.15
N ALA A 101 11.41 -9.82 -4.93
CA ALA A 101 12.58 -10.60 -4.55
C ALA A 101 13.24 -10.00 -3.30
N GLY A 102 13.52 -10.85 -2.31
CA GLY A 102 14.18 -10.45 -1.07
C GLY A 102 13.29 -9.68 -0.07
N GLY A 103 12.00 -9.49 -0.38
CA GLY A 103 11.06 -8.80 0.49
C GLY A 103 10.05 -9.73 1.17
N THR A 104 9.22 -9.15 2.02
CA THR A 104 8.09 -9.80 2.71
C THR A 104 6.87 -8.89 2.65
N GLU A 105 5.68 -9.39 2.99
CA GLU A 105 4.47 -8.57 3.06
C GLU A 105 4.65 -7.33 3.94
N ALA A 106 5.45 -7.41 4.99
CA ALA A 106 5.77 -6.27 5.84
C ALA A 106 6.48 -5.12 5.09
N THR A 107 7.17 -5.42 4.00
CA THR A 107 7.92 -4.43 3.21
C THR A 107 7.19 -3.94 1.98
N TRP A 108 6.28 -4.71 1.39
CA TRP A 108 5.59 -4.29 0.16
C TRP A 108 4.09 -4.00 0.31
N CYS A 109 3.41 -4.48 1.36
CA CYS A 109 2.00 -4.12 1.54
C CYS A 109 1.82 -2.62 1.65
N CYS A 110 0.93 -2.06 0.82
CA CYS A 110 0.62 -0.63 0.75
C CYS A 110 1.80 0.26 0.29
N ALA A 111 2.87 -0.30 -0.27
CA ALA A 111 3.92 0.47 -0.92
C ALA A 111 3.50 0.86 -2.34
N CYS A 112 4.01 2.00 -2.82
CA CYS A 112 3.78 2.48 -4.18
C CYS A 112 5.01 2.18 -5.03
N TYR A 113 4.79 1.80 -6.28
CA TYR A 113 5.82 1.49 -7.27
C TYR A 113 5.46 2.15 -8.61
N GLU A 114 6.48 2.51 -9.38
CA GLU A 114 6.41 2.93 -10.78
C GLU A 114 6.80 1.80 -11.71
#